data_8458dc28d5f27ee97a9dee7a1e96a242
#
_entry.id   8458dc28d5f27ee97a9dee7a1e96a242
#
_cell.length_a   1.000
_cell.length_b   1.000
_cell.length_c   1.000
_cell.angle_alpha   90.00
_cell.angle_beta   90.00
_cell.angle_gamma   90.00
#
_symmetry.space_group_name_H-M   'P 1'
#
loop_
_entity.id
_entity.type
_entity.pdbx_description
1 polymer ?
#
loop_
_entity_poly.entity_id
_entity_poly.type
_entity_poly.pdbx_seq_one_letter_code
_entity_poly.pdbx_strand_id
1 'polypeptide(L)'
;MLTFMEKVNENLKIMSSPWMQVCNSFPSLIDYFPGTHHKIAKNINYMKSYLLKKIEEHQESLDVTNPRDFVDYYLIKQKQVKCLRSKRYYMLFCLNISFGILILNSVCPEIMTNLSLSPHFPAFYYDQPAKVQEEIDRVIGRHRSPCMQDRKHMPYTDAMIHEVQRFINFVPTNLPHAVTCDIKFRNYLIPKGTKVLTSLTSVLHDSKEFPNPEMFDPGHFLDENGNFKKSDYFLPFSAGKRACVGEGLARMQLFLFLTTILQNFNLKSLVHPKDIDTMPVLNGFASLPPTYQLCFIPS
;
A
#
# COMPACT_ATOMS: atom_id res chain seq x y z
N MET A 1 2.26 18.32 -6.64
CA MET A 1 2.21 16.88 -6.39
C MET A 1 3.57 16.29 -6.02
N LEU A 2 4.64 16.51 -6.77
CA LEU A 2 5.99 16.02 -6.44
C LEU A 2 6.43 16.34 -5.01
N THR A 3 6.32 17.62 -4.57
CA THR A 3 6.69 18.03 -3.21
C THR A 3 5.88 17.32 -2.11
N PHE A 4 4.61 17.01 -2.37
CA PHE A 4 3.79 16.23 -1.42
C PHE A 4 4.35 14.82 -1.25
N MET A 5 4.70 14.15 -2.35
CA MET A 5 5.28 12.82 -2.36
C MET A 5 6.64 12.76 -1.68
N GLU A 6 7.50 13.76 -1.92
CA GLU A 6 8.78 13.90 -1.23
C GLU A 6 8.59 13.97 0.29
N LYS A 7 7.57 14.73 0.77
CA LYS A 7 7.26 14.81 2.21
C LYS A 7 6.75 13.50 2.80
N VAL A 8 5.97 12.74 2.03
CA VAL A 8 5.52 11.40 2.42
C VAL A 8 6.72 10.46 2.58
N ASN A 9 7.58 10.37 1.55
CA ASN A 9 8.77 9.52 1.58
C ASN A 9 9.75 9.92 2.69
N GLU A 10 9.92 11.22 2.91
CA GLU A 10 10.75 11.72 4.01
C GLU A 10 10.20 11.30 5.38
N ASN A 11 8.89 11.38 5.60
CA ASN A 11 8.26 10.91 6.83
C ASN A 11 8.47 9.42 7.06
N LEU A 12 8.34 8.59 6.00
CA LEU A 12 8.60 7.15 6.12
C LEU A 12 10.04 6.85 6.53
N LYS A 13 11.01 7.54 5.91
CA LYS A 13 12.43 7.41 6.26
C LYS A 13 12.67 7.78 7.72
N ILE A 14 12.09 8.88 8.20
CA ILE A 14 12.23 9.30 9.59
C ILE A 14 11.57 8.29 10.53
N MET A 15 10.34 7.84 10.22
CA MET A 15 9.61 6.87 11.04
C MET A 15 10.30 5.51 11.13
N SER A 16 11.03 5.12 10.10
CA SER A 16 11.82 3.89 10.08
C SER A 16 13.19 4.04 10.76
N SER A 17 13.58 5.24 11.19
CA SER A 17 14.88 5.48 11.82
C SER A 17 14.94 4.93 13.25
N PRO A 18 16.13 4.49 13.73
CA PRO A 18 16.33 4.08 15.12
C PRO A 18 15.96 5.18 16.13
N TRP A 19 16.18 6.44 15.76
CA TRP A 19 15.80 7.60 16.58
C TRP A 19 14.31 7.63 16.91
N MET A 20 13.46 7.31 15.92
CA MET A 20 12.01 7.25 16.15
C MET A 20 11.60 6.11 17.07
N GLN A 21 12.34 5.02 17.12
CA GLN A 21 12.09 3.95 18.08
C GLN A 21 12.38 4.40 19.50
N VAL A 22 13.46 5.16 19.70
CA VAL A 22 13.75 5.83 21.00
C VAL A 22 12.63 6.80 21.36
N CYS A 23 12.22 7.64 20.43
CA CYS A 23 11.11 8.57 20.60
C CYS A 23 9.80 7.88 21.03
N ASN A 24 9.46 6.78 20.38
CA ASN A 24 8.27 5.98 20.71
C ASN A 24 8.37 5.31 22.09
N SER A 25 9.59 5.00 22.54
CA SER A 25 9.82 4.39 23.86
C SER A 25 9.73 5.40 24.99
N PHE A 26 10.16 6.64 24.74
CA PHE A 26 10.22 7.70 25.74
C PHE A 26 9.46 8.97 25.30
N PRO A 27 8.15 8.90 25.09
CA PRO A 27 7.38 10.01 24.51
C PRO A 27 7.40 11.30 25.35
N SER A 28 7.56 11.19 26.67
CA SER A 28 7.61 12.36 27.55
C SER A 28 8.94 13.13 27.49
N LEU A 29 9.98 12.52 26.96
CA LEU A 29 11.31 13.15 26.86
C LEU A 29 11.57 13.74 25.48
N ILE A 30 10.78 13.36 24.48
CA ILE A 30 11.05 13.67 23.09
C ILE A 30 11.01 15.18 22.81
N ASP A 31 10.13 15.92 23.47
CA ASP A 31 9.96 17.37 23.27
C ASP A 31 11.15 18.20 23.73
N TYR A 32 12.00 17.61 24.61
CA TYR A 32 13.20 18.27 25.14
C TYR A 32 14.45 18.06 24.30
N PHE A 33 14.40 17.13 23.32
CA PHE A 33 15.56 16.81 22.49
C PHE A 33 15.39 17.32 21.07
N PRO A 34 16.42 17.95 20.49
CA PRO A 34 16.42 18.29 19.08
C PRO A 34 16.47 16.98 18.25
N GLY A 35 15.64 16.89 17.21
CA GLY A 35 15.65 15.69 16.38
C GLY A 35 14.74 15.76 15.17
N THR A 36 14.84 14.72 14.35
CA THR A 36 14.09 14.60 13.08
C THR A 36 12.58 14.46 13.28
N HIS A 37 12.11 14.09 14.47
CA HIS A 37 10.69 13.99 14.81
C HIS A 37 9.94 15.32 14.63
N HIS A 38 10.58 16.48 14.91
CA HIS A 38 9.97 17.79 14.63
C HIS A 38 9.69 18.02 13.13
N LYS A 39 10.50 17.40 12.27
CA LYS A 39 10.31 17.47 10.82
C LYS A 39 9.05 16.73 10.36
N ILE A 40 8.71 15.62 11.01
CA ILE A 40 7.45 14.91 10.75
C ILE A 40 6.25 15.84 11.00
N ALA A 41 6.23 16.55 12.12
CA ALA A 41 5.14 17.48 12.44
C ALA A 41 4.99 18.59 11.38
N LYS A 42 6.11 19.16 10.92
CA LYS A 42 6.12 20.17 9.82
C LYS A 42 5.58 19.56 8.52
N ASN A 43 6.05 18.37 8.15
CA ASN A 43 5.61 17.69 6.94
C ASN A 43 4.11 17.34 7.00
N ILE A 44 3.62 16.84 8.14
CA ILE A 44 2.19 16.54 8.34
C ILE A 44 1.35 17.82 8.22
N ASN A 45 1.79 18.95 8.80
CA ASN A 45 1.08 20.23 8.69
C ASN A 45 1.05 20.71 7.23
N TYR A 46 2.16 20.59 6.50
CA TYR A 46 2.19 20.90 5.06
C TYR A 46 1.22 20.04 4.27
N MET A 47 1.26 18.73 4.48
CA MET A 47 0.37 17.78 3.79
C MET A 47 -1.10 18.08 4.09
N LYS A 48 -1.41 18.39 5.35
CA LYS A 48 -2.76 18.77 5.78
C LYS A 48 -3.22 20.05 5.08
N SER A 49 -2.39 21.09 5.05
CA SER A 49 -2.71 22.36 4.39
C SER A 49 -2.93 22.18 2.89
N TYR A 50 -2.08 21.39 2.24
CA TYR A 50 -2.22 21.06 0.81
C TYR A 50 -3.55 20.36 0.52
N LEU A 51 -3.90 19.34 1.31
CA LEU A 51 -5.13 18.58 1.12
C LEU A 51 -6.38 19.43 1.41
N LEU A 52 -6.35 20.26 2.45
CA LEU A 52 -7.47 21.16 2.74
C LEU A 52 -7.68 22.15 1.59
N LYS A 53 -6.61 22.75 1.05
CA LYS A 53 -6.72 23.63 -0.11
C LYS A 53 -7.34 22.90 -1.31
N LYS A 54 -6.94 21.66 -1.58
CA LYS A 54 -7.53 20.86 -2.66
C LYS A 54 -9.02 20.56 -2.44
N ILE A 55 -9.42 20.31 -1.21
CA ILE A 55 -10.84 20.12 -0.86
C ILE A 55 -11.62 21.41 -1.05
N GLU A 56 -11.08 22.57 -0.66
CA GLU A 56 -11.70 23.87 -0.87
C GLU A 56 -11.90 24.16 -2.36
N GLU A 57 -10.87 23.97 -3.19
CA GLU A 57 -10.95 24.08 -4.65
C GLU A 57 -12.08 23.20 -5.24
N HIS A 58 -12.23 21.97 -4.74
CA HIS A 58 -13.31 21.06 -5.16
C HIS A 58 -14.69 21.52 -4.65
N GLN A 59 -14.77 22.05 -3.43
CA GLN A 59 -16.04 22.57 -2.88
C GLN A 59 -16.59 23.76 -3.66
N GLU A 60 -15.70 24.66 -4.09
CA GLU A 60 -16.05 25.84 -4.88
C GLU A 60 -16.55 25.49 -6.30
N SER A 61 -15.97 24.46 -6.90
CA SER A 61 -16.27 24.02 -8.27
C SER A 61 -17.11 22.73 -8.35
N LEU A 62 -17.78 22.32 -7.25
CA LEU A 62 -18.52 21.07 -7.17
C LEU A 62 -19.79 21.07 -8.01
N ASP A 63 -19.82 20.26 -9.05
CA ASP A 63 -21.04 19.90 -9.78
C ASP A 63 -21.59 18.57 -9.25
N VAL A 64 -22.76 18.63 -8.60
CA VAL A 64 -23.41 17.46 -8.00
C VAL A 64 -23.92 16.49 -9.07
N THR A 65 -24.19 16.98 -10.28
CA THR A 65 -24.73 16.16 -11.38
C THR A 65 -23.64 15.46 -12.17
N ASN A 66 -22.41 16.00 -12.15
CA ASN A 66 -21.27 15.45 -12.90
C ASN A 66 -20.01 15.43 -12.02
N PRO A 67 -19.90 14.54 -11.04
CA PRO A 67 -18.73 14.43 -10.18
C PRO A 67 -17.49 13.99 -10.98
N ARG A 68 -16.39 14.72 -10.84
CA ARG A 68 -15.14 14.54 -11.59
C ARG A 68 -14.29 13.38 -11.06
N ASP A 69 -14.28 13.22 -9.71
CA ASP A 69 -13.39 12.30 -9.04
C ASP A 69 -13.91 11.87 -7.65
N PHE A 70 -13.08 11.12 -6.95
CA PHE A 70 -13.38 10.63 -5.60
C PHE A 70 -13.66 11.76 -4.60
N VAL A 71 -13.00 12.92 -4.72
CA VAL A 71 -13.22 14.06 -3.81
C VAL A 71 -14.63 14.62 -3.98
N ASP A 72 -15.06 14.80 -5.21
CA ASP A 72 -16.42 15.26 -5.53
C ASP A 72 -17.48 14.27 -5.01
N TYR A 73 -17.32 12.97 -5.26
CA TYR A 73 -18.21 11.94 -4.71
C TYR A 73 -18.27 11.96 -3.19
N TYR A 74 -17.14 12.13 -2.53
CA TYR A 74 -17.07 12.23 -1.08
C TYR A 74 -17.81 13.46 -0.56
N LEU A 75 -17.61 14.63 -1.18
CA LEU A 75 -18.29 15.87 -0.82
C LEU A 75 -19.80 15.79 -1.02
N ILE A 76 -20.27 15.15 -2.10
CA ILE A 76 -21.69 14.88 -2.34
C ILE A 76 -22.25 13.99 -1.21
N LYS A 77 -21.56 12.89 -0.90
CA LYS A 77 -21.97 11.97 0.16
C LYS A 77 -21.99 12.64 1.53
N GLN A 78 -21.02 13.50 1.81
CA GLN A 78 -20.96 14.28 3.04
C GLN A 78 -22.17 15.23 3.20
N LYS A 79 -22.60 15.86 2.11
CA LYS A 79 -23.82 16.72 2.11
C LYS A 79 -25.08 15.90 2.41
N GLN A 80 -25.15 14.66 1.93
CA GLN A 80 -26.29 13.75 2.16
C GLN A 80 -26.36 13.24 3.59
N VAL A 81 -25.21 13.00 4.25
CA VAL A 81 -25.13 12.40 5.59
C VAL A 81 -24.76 13.46 6.62
N LYS A 82 -25.76 14.02 7.30
CA LYS A 82 -25.59 15.10 8.32
C LYS A 82 -24.56 14.78 9.43
N CYS A 83 -24.27 13.51 9.68
CA CYS A 83 -23.36 13.03 10.72
C CYS A 83 -21.85 13.19 10.37
N LEU A 84 -21.50 13.40 9.10
CA LEU A 84 -20.10 13.43 8.63
C LEU A 84 -19.44 14.83 8.70
N ARG A 85 -20.10 15.83 9.31
CA ARG A 85 -19.57 17.22 9.40
C ARG A 85 -18.39 17.42 10.37
N SER A 86 -17.92 16.37 11.03
CA SER A 86 -16.81 16.47 11.99
C SER A 86 -15.46 16.61 11.27
N LYS A 87 -14.60 17.55 11.73
CA LYS A 87 -13.20 17.71 11.29
C LYS A 87 -12.39 16.40 11.38
N ARG A 88 -12.82 15.45 12.22
CA ARG A 88 -12.22 14.13 12.39
C ARG A 88 -12.31 13.25 11.13
N TYR A 89 -13.41 13.37 10.37
CA TYR A 89 -13.59 12.64 9.11
C TYR A 89 -12.72 13.21 7.98
N TYR A 90 -12.45 14.53 7.97
CA TYR A 90 -11.48 15.11 7.04
C TYR A 90 -10.07 14.57 7.27
N MET A 91 -9.68 14.40 8.54
CA MET A 91 -8.36 13.85 8.88
C MET A 91 -8.22 12.38 8.47
N LEU A 92 -9.27 11.57 8.67
CA LEU A 92 -9.32 10.18 8.20
C LEU A 92 -9.29 10.09 6.68
N PHE A 93 -10.01 10.96 5.99
CA PHE A 93 -10.00 11.08 4.53
C PHE A 93 -8.62 11.47 4.00
N CYS A 94 -7.98 12.47 4.59
CA CYS A 94 -6.62 12.88 4.24
C CYS A 94 -5.59 11.78 4.49
N LEU A 95 -5.73 11.03 5.59
CA LEU A 95 -4.90 9.87 5.89
C LEU A 95 -5.10 8.75 4.88
N ASN A 96 -6.34 8.48 4.45
CA ASN A 96 -6.64 7.45 3.46
C ASN A 96 -6.08 7.79 2.08
N ILE A 97 -6.20 9.03 1.62
CA ILE A 97 -5.57 9.48 0.37
C ILE A 97 -4.05 9.38 0.48
N SER A 98 -3.47 9.85 1.58
CA SER A 98 -2.03 9.78 1.82
C SER A 98 -1.54 8.32 1.86
N PHE A 99 -2.31 7.42 2.47
CA PHE A 99 -1.98 6.00 2.54
C PHE A 99 -2.13 5.29 1.19
N GLY A 100 -3.17 5.65 0.41
CA GLY A 100 -3.33 5.16 -0.96
C GLY A 100 -2.17 5.60 -1.87
N ILE A 101 -1.76 6.87 -1.76
CA ILE A 101 -0.60 7.41 -2.47
C ILE A 101 0.70 6.74 -2.00
N LEU A 102 0.83 6.42 -0.72
CA LEU A 102 1.94 5.66 -0.14
C LEU A 102 2.06 4.25 -0.72
N ILE A 103 0.94 3.52 -0.77
CA ILE A 103 0.89 2.20 -1.38
C ILE A 103 1.25 2.28 -2.86
N LEU A 104 0.75 3.26 -3.59
CA LEU A 104 1.11 3.48 -4.98
C LEU A 104 2.61 3.73 -5.17
N ASN A 105 3.23 4.53 -4.31
CA ASN A 105 4.66 4.82 -4.46
C ASN A 105 5.58 3.70 -4.00
N SER A 106 5.14 2.87 -3.09
CA SER A 106 5.98 1.78 -2.57
C SER A 106 5.68 0.46 -3.25
N VAL A 107 4.42 0.21 -3.58
CA VAL A 107 3.97 -1.06 -4.16
C VAL A 107 4.01 -1.02 -5.69
N CYS A 108 3.66 0.08 -6.34
CA CYS A 108 3.78 0.20 -7.80
C CYS A 108 5.22 0.01 -8.30
N PRO A 109 6.24 0.67 -7.71
CA PRO A 109 7.62 0.42 -8.08
C PRO A 109 8.03 -1.04 -7.94
N GLU A 110 7.68 -1.67 -6.82
CA GLU A 110 8.05 -3.06 -6.59
C GLU A 110 7.24 -4.03 -7.45
N ILE A 111 5.96 -3.76 -7.71
CA ILE A 111 5.20 -4.49 -8.72
C ILE A 111 5.90 -4.36 -10.07
N MET A 112 6.28 -3.14 -10.47
CA MET A 112 6.95 -2.89 -11.73
C MET A 112 8.34 -3.53 -11.78
N THR A 113 9.08 -3.49 -10.68
CA THR A 113 10.40 -4.12 -10.57
C THR A 113 10.28 -5.65 -10.58
N ASN A 114 9.35 -6.21 -9.82
CA ASN A 114 9.12 -7.65 -9.82
C ASN A 114 8.50 -8.16 -11.13
N LEU A 115 7.63 -7.39 -11.78
CA LEU A 115 7.13 -7.71 -13.12
C LEU A 115 8.22 -7.68 -14.20
N SER A 116 9.23 -6.82 -14.02
CA SER A 116 10.26 -6.64 -15.05
C SER A 116 11.53 -7.44 -14.78
N LEU A 117 11.86 -7.83 -13.52
CA LEU A 117 13.27 -7.87 -13.20
C LEU A 117 13.74 -8.69 -12.00
N SER A 118 13.06 -9.71 -11.51
CA SER A 118 13.66 -10.46 -10.40
C SER A 118 14.84 -11.33 -10.83
N PRO A 119 16.08 -11.06 -10.34
CA PRO A 119 17.29 -11.78 -10.73
C PRO A 119 17.46 -13.16 -10.09
N HIS A 120 16.69 -13.48 -9.04
CA HIS A 120 16.83 -14.72 -8.29
C HIS A 120 16.11 -15.92 -8.91
N PHE A 121 15.32 -15.72 -10.01
CA PHE A 121 14.57 -16.80 -10.66
C PHE A 121 14.58 -16.71 -12.18
N PRO A 122 15.50 -17.45 -12.85
CA PRO A 122 15.72 -17.31 -14.29
C PRO A 122 14.60 -17.83 -15.19
N ALA A 123 13.70 -18.67 -14.71
CA ALA A 123 12.71 -19.32 -15.57
C ALA A 123 11.25 -18.90 -15.33
N PHE A 124 10.86 -18.52 -14.12
CA PHE A 124 9.47 -18.24 -13.76
C PHE A 124 9.02 -16.79 -14.05
N TYR A 125 9.94 -15.85 -14.08
CA TYR A 125 9.62 -14.41 -14.10
C TYR A 125 9.40 -13.80 -15.48
N TYR A 126 9.96 -14.40 -16.52
CA TYR A 126 9.73 -13.92 -17.91
C TYR A 126 8.28 -14.12 -18.36
N ASP A 127 7.56 -15.03 -17.75
CA ASP A 127 6.19 -15.43 -18.11
C ASP A 127 5.10 -14.64 -17.34
N GLN A 128 5.42 -14.02 -16.21
CA GLN A 128 4.45 -13.36 -15.32
C GLN A 128 3.82 -12.10 -15.93
N PRO A 129 4.58 -11.16 -16.51
CA PRO A 129 4.01 -10.00 -17.19
C PRO A 129 3.19 -10.41 -18.41
N ALA A 130 3.61 -11.45 -19.13
CA ALA A 130 2.91 -11.97 -20.30
C ALA A 130 1.51 -12.49 -19.94
N LYS A 131 1.37 -13.22 -18.83
CA LYS A 131 0.06 -13.72 -18.34
C LYS A 131 -0.88 -12.59 -17.94
N VAL A 132 -0.36 -11.57 -17.24
CA VAL A 132 -1.17 -10.38 -16.90
C VAL A 132 -1.59 -9.64 -18.16
N GLN A 133 -0.68 -9.49 -19.11
CA GLN A 133 -0.96 -8.84 -20.40
C GLN A 133 -2.01 -9.61 -21.19
N GLU A 134 -1.92 -10.95 -21.21
CA GLU A 134 -2.91 -11.82 -21.85
C GLU A 134 -4.30 -11.67 -21.22
N GLU A 135 -4.39 -11.61 -19.88
CA GLU A 135 -5.67 -11.33 -19.20
C GLU A 135 -6.22 -9.94 -19.55
N ILE A 136 -5.35 -8.91 -19.59
CA ILE A 136 -5.75 -7.55 -19.99
C ILE A 136 -6.30 -7.56 -21.41
N ASP A 137 -5.57 -8.12 -22.35
CA ASP A 137 -5.96 -8.15 -23.77
C ASP A 137 -7.27 -8.94 -23.97
N ARG A 138 -7.46 -10.05 -23.25
CA ARG A 138 -8.65 -10.89 -23.33
C ARG A 138 -9.88 -10.24 -22.69
N VAL A 139 -9.74 -9.61 -21.51
CA VAL A 139 -10.88 -9.16 -20.69
C VAL A 139 -11.22 -7.70 -20.96
N ILE A 140 -10.20 -6.86 -21.09
CA ILE A 140 -10.35 -5.40 -21.21
C ILE A 140 -10.18 -4.96 -22.66
N GLY A 141 -9.17 -5.50 -23.35
CA GLY A 141 -8.76 -5.06 -24.67
C GLY A 141 -8.05 -3.72 -24.66
N ARG A 142 -7.90 -3.10 -25.85
CA ARG A 142 -7.16 -1.84 -26.02
C ARG A 142 -8.06 -0.61 -26.19
N HIS A 143 -9.39 -0.80 -26.23
CA HIS A 143 -10.33 0.25 -26.64
C HIS A 143 -11.10 0.91 -25.48
N ARG A 144 -10.97 0.40 -24.27
CA ARG A 144 -11.62 0.94 -23.10
C ARG A 144 -10.70 0.94 -21.88
N SER A 145 -10.98 1.80 -20.92
CA SER A 145 -10.26 1.80 -19.64
C SER A 145 -10.67 0.63 -18.76
N PRO A 146 -9.75 0.12 -17.90
CA PRO A 146 -10.06 -0.88 -16.88
C PRO A 146 -11.12 -0.39 -15.89
N CYS A 147 -11.95 -1.29 -15.40
CA CYS A 147 -12.89 -1.02 -14.33
C CYS A 147 -12.88 -2.16 -13.28
N MET A 148 -13.43 -1.91 -12.10
CA MET A 148 -13.39 -2.89 -11.00
C MET A 148 -14.18 -4.18 -11.28
N GLN A 149 -15.12 -4.15 -12.22
CA GLN A 149 -15.86 -5.33 -12.67
C GLN A 149 -14.98 -6.33 -13.41
N ASP A 150 -13.94 -5.84 -14.10
CA ASP A 150 -13.01 -6.67 -14.88
C ASP A 150 -12.22 -7.63 -13.97
N ARG A 151 -11.92 -7.21 -12.73
CA ARG A 151 -11.15 -7.98 -11.76
C ARG A 151 -11.67 -9.40 -11.54
N LYS A 152 -12.98 -9.59 -11.60
CA LYS A 152 -13.63 -10.91 -11.45
C LYS A 152 -13.24 -11.91 -12.55
N HIS A 153 -12.80 -11.40 -13.69
CA HIS A 153 -12.45 -12.18 -14.88
C HIS A 153 -10.93 -12.21 -15.11
N MET A 154 -10.15 -11.71 -14.13
CA MET A 154 -8.69 -11.61 -14.18
C MET A 154 -8.06 -12.26 -12.94
N PRO A 155 -8.26 -13.58 -12.73
CA PRO A 155 -7.82 -14.26 -11.52
C PRO A 155 -6.30 -14.25 -11.34
N TYR A 156 -5.54 -14.35 -12.42
CA TYR A 156 -4.09 -14.30 -12.37
C TYR A 156 -3.57 -12.92 -11.98
N THR A 157 -4.13 -11.86 -12.54
CA THR A 157 -3.81 -10.47 -12.17
C THR A 157 -4.14 -10.20 -10.70
N ASP A 158 -5.28 -10.72 -10.22
CA ASP A 158 -5.65 -10.59 -8.80
C ASP A 158 -4.68 -11.35 -7.88
N ALA A 159 -4.33 -12.58 -8.25
CA ALA A 159 -3.35 -13.39 -7.53
C ALA A 159 -1.97 -12.70 -7.48
N MET A 160 -1.53 -12.15 -8.61
CA MET A 160 -0.28 -11.43 -8.70
C MET A 160 -0.27 -10.17 -7.77
N ILE A 161 -1.35 -9.38 -7.73
CA ILE A 161 -1.46 -8.23 -6.83
C ILE A 161 -1.40 -8.67 -5.36
N HIS A 162 -2.03 -9.80 -5.01
CA HIS A 162 -1.97 -10.35 -3.65
C HIS A 162 -0.56 -10.81 -3.31
N GLU A 163 0.08 -11.52 -4.22
CA GLU A 163 1.45 -12.01 -4.00
C GLU A 163 2.46 -10.87 -3.85
N VAL A 164 2.34 -9.82 -4.64
CA VAL A 164 3.17 -8.61 -4.46
C VAL A 164 3.01 -8.05 -3.06
N GLN A 165 1.77 -7.89 -2.57
CA GLN A 165 1.52 -7.34 -1.23
C GLN A 165 2.03 -8.27 -0.13
N ARG A 166 1.94 -9.60 -0.29
CA ARG A 166 2.48 -10.60 0.62
C ARG A 166 4.00 -10.51 0.67
N PHE A 167 4.64 -10.57 -0.49
CA PHE A 167 6.08 -10.65 -0.63
C PHE A 167 6.80 -9.40 -0.16
N ILE A 168 6.31 -8.23 -0.55
CA ILE A 168 6.86 -6.92 -0.14
C ILE A 168 6.71 -6.70 1.35
N ASN A 169 5.59 -7.15 1.93
CA ASN A 169 5.30 -6.96 3.35
C ASN A 169 5.56 -5.51 3.80
N PHE A 170 4.84 -4.58 3.19
CA PHE A 170 5.11 -3.14 3.28
C PHE A 170 5.18 -2.59 4.72
N VAL A 171 4.36 -3.10 5.65
CA VAL A 171 4.36 -2.72 7.07
C VAL A 171 4.60 -3.96 7.93
N PRO A 172 5.86 -4.42 8.07
CA PRO A 172 6.20 -5.73 8.62
C PRO A 172 5.78 -5.93 10.07
N THR A 173 5.80 -4.87 10.89
CA THR A 173 5.52 -4.94 12.34
C THR A 173 4.17 -4.33 12.72
N ASN A 174 3.34 -3.97 11.73
CA ASN A 174 2.09 -3.25 11.97
C ASN A 174 2.29 -1.95 12.77
N LEU A 175 1.19 -1.25 13.06
CA LEU A 175 1.22 -0.08 13.94
C LEU A 175 1.24 -0.54 15.40
N PRO A 176 2.07 0.07 16.28
CA PRO A 176 2.01 -0.20 17.70
C PRO A 176 0.65 0.15 18.28
N HIS A 177 0.06 -0.76 19.04
CA HIS A 177 -1.18 -0.55 19.79
C HIS A 177 -0.90 -0.64 21.28
N ALA A 178 -1.64 0.13 22.11
CA ALA A 178 -1.61 0.00 23.55
C ALA A 178 -2.93 -0.60 24.04
N VAL A 179 -2.86 -1.53 24.98
CA VAL A 179 -4.05 -2.08 25.61
C VAL A 179 -4.68 -1.06 26.57
N THR A 180 -5.98 -0.89 26.51
CA THR A 180 -6.73 0.12 27.29
C THR A 180 -7.17 -0.37 28.67
N CYS A 181 -7.12 -1.68 28.90
CA CYS A 181 -7.39 -2.35 30.17
C CYS A 181 -6.52 -3.60 30.27
N ASP A 182 -6.43 -4.20 31.44
CA ASP A 182 -5.77 -5.48 31.62
C ASP A 182 -6.46 -6.55 30.76
N ILE A 183 -5.67 -7.29 29.99
CA ILE A 183 -6.16 -8.32 29.05
C ILE A 183 -5.52 -9.65 29.38
N LYS A 184 -6.35 -10.68 29.53
CA LYS A 184 -5.89 -12.07 29.55
C LYS A 184 -5.84 -12.61 28.11
N PHE A 185 -4.65 -12.95 27.66
CA PHE A 185 -4.41 -13.54 26.36
C PHE A 185 -3.71 -14.89 26.51
N ARG A 186 -4.44 -15.98 26.23
CA ARG A 186 -4.01 -17.35 26.55
C ARG A 186 -3.64 -17.44 28.06
N ASN A 187 -2.38 -17.75 28.39
CA ASN A 187 -1.88 -17.88 29.75
C ASN A 187 -1.15 -16.61 30.24
N TYR A 188 -1.18 -15.53 29.47
CA TYR A 188 -0.51 -14.27 29.81
C TYR A 188 -1.52 -13.23 30.28
N LEU A 189 -1.16 -12.49 31.31
CA LEU A 189 -1.82 -11.24 31.70
C LEU A 189 -1.05 -10.07 31.07
N ILE A 190 -1.71 -9.29 30.24
CA ILE A 190 -1.16 -8.10 29.60
C ILE A 190 -1.72 -6.88 30.32
N PRO A 191 -0.90 -6.16 31.13
CA PRO A 191 -1.37 -4.99 31.88
C PRO A 191 -1.80 -3.84 30.96
N LYS A 192 -2.74 -3.03 31.44
CA LYS A 192 -3.15 -1.77 30.81
C LYS A 192 -1.93 -0.91 30.47
N GLY A 193 -1.94 -0.31 29.29
CA GLY A 193 -0.87 0.56 28.79
C GLY A 193 0.29 -0.19 28.12
N THR A 194 0.32 -1.54 28.18
CA THR A 194 1.32 -2.33 27.47
C THR A 194 1.23 -2.08 25.97
N LYS A 195 2.35 -1.76 25.34
CA LYS A 195 2.45 -1.64 23.87
C LYS A 195 2.55 -3.03 23.26
N VAL A 196 1.71 -3.28 22.27
CA VAL A 196 1.65 -4.55 21.53
C VAL A 196 2.04 -4.27 20.08
N LEU A 197 3.05 -5.00 19.60
CA LEU A 197 3.47 -5.06 18.21
C LEU A 197 3.07 -6.41 17.64
N THR A 198 2.40 -6.42 16.51
CA THR A 198 2.02 -7.66 15.81
C THR A 198 2.88 -7.81 14.57
N SER A 199 3.61 -8.92 14.47
CA SER A 199 4.41 -9.21 13.28
C SER A 199 3.51 -9.68 12.14
N LEU A 200 3.31 -8.84 11.13
CA LEU A 200 2.62 -9.24 9.90
C LEU A 200 3.52 -10.14 9.06
N THR A 201 4.84 -9.96 9.14
CA THR A 201 5.82 -10.82 8.47
C THR A 201 5.63 -12.29 8.81
N SER A 202 5.43 -12.61 10.10
CA SER A 202 5.31 -14.01 10.52
C SER A 202 4.08 -14.72 9.96
N VAL A 203 3.04 -13.97 9.62
CA VAL A 203 1.81 -14.51 9.01
C VAL A 203 1.92 -14.56 7.49
N LEU A 204 2.45 -13.50 6.87
CA LEU A 204 2.60 -13.40 5.42
C LEU A 204 3.71 -14.32 4.87
N HIS A 205 4.63 -14.79 5.74
CA HIS A 205 5.70 -15.72 5.40
C HIS A 205 5.55 -17.07 6.15
N ASP A 206 4.34 -17.44 6.55
CA ASP A 206 4.09 -18.76 7.15
C ASP A 206 4.20 -19.85 6.08
N SER A 207 5.22 -20.72 6.21
CA SER A 207 5.50 -21.77 5.23
C SER A 207 4.44 -22.87 5.16
N LYS A 208 3.52 -22.95 6.14
CA LYS A 208 2.39 -23.89 6.11
C LYS A 208 1.30 -23.43 5.16
N GLU A 209 1.14 -22.11 5.02
CA GLU A 209 0.14 -21.52 4.13
C GLU A 209 0.74 -21.15 2.78
N PHE A 210 1.96 -20.59 2.79
CA PHE A 210 2.67 -20.16 1.60
C PHE A 210 3.95 -20.99 1.42
N PRO A 211 3.92 -22.08 0.65
CA PRO A 211 5.11 -22.88 0.39
C PRO A 211 6.26 -22.06 -0.20
N ASN A 212 7.47 -22.21 0.34
CA ASN A 212 8.63 -21.40 -0.05
C ASN A 212 8.35 -19.89 0.03
N PRO A 213 7.98 -19.34 1.21
CA PRO A 213 7.44 -18.00 1.34
C PRO A 213 8.40 -16.89 0.92
N GLU A 214 9.71 -17.16 0.85
CA GLU A 214 10.74 -16.27 0.34
C GLU A 214 10.81 -16.21 -1.19
N MET A 215 9.96 -16.99 -1.86
CA MET A 215 9.80 -16.95 -3.30
C MET A 215 8.52 -16.17 -3.65
N PHE A 216 8.64 -15.36 -4.71
CA PHE A 216 7.48 -14.70 -5.29
C PHE A 216 6.76 -15.70 -6.20
N ASP A 217 5.57 -16.12 -5.83
CA ASP A 217 4.77 -17.06 -6.60
C ASP A 217 3.27 -16.72 -6.54
N PRO A 218 2.70 -16.14 -7.60
CA PRO A 218 1.25 -15.91 -7.66
C PRO A 218 0.41 -17.18 -7.48
N GLY A 219 1.00 -18.36 -7.66
CA GLY A 219 0.36 -19.64 -7.40
C GLY A 219 -0.11 -19.83 -5.95
N HIS A 220 0.47 -19.09 -4.98
CA HIS A 220 -0.03 -19.06 -3.61
C HIS A 220 -1.52 -18.65 -3.52
N PHE A 221 -1.97 -17.87 -4.47
CA PHE A 221 -3.34 -17.32 -4.54
C PHE A 221 -4.16 -17.87 -5.72
N LEU A 222 -3.75 -19.02 -6.27
CA LEU A 222 -4.49 -19.72 -7.31
C LEU A 222 -4.87 -21.13 -6.84
N ASP A 223 -6.03 -21.59 -7.25
CA ASP A 223 -6.42 -22.99 -7.11
C ASP A 223 -5.91 -23.84 -8.29
N GLU A 224 -6.12 -25.14 -8.23
CA GLU A 224 -5.70 -26.11 -9.27
C GLU A 224 -6.33 -25.81 -10.66
N ASN A 225 -7.43 -25.07 -10.70
CA ASN A 225 -8.13 -24.66 -11.92
C ASN A 225 -7.70 -23.27 -12.41
N GLY A 226 -6.76 -22.60 -11.73
CA GLY A 226 -6.30 -21.27 -12.06
C GLY A 226 -7.26 -20.15 -11.61
N ASN A 227 -8.25 -20.44 -10.74
CA ASN A 227 -9.11 -19.42 -10.17
C ASN A 227 -8.44 -18.78 -8.95
N PHE A 228 -8.81 -17.53 -8.65
CA PHE A 228 -8.30 -16.85 -7.48
C PHE A 228 -8.75 -17.52 -6.17
N LYS A 229 -7.78 -17.87 -5.32
CA LYS A 229 -7.97 -18.47 -4.00
C LYS A 229 -7.63 -17.45 -2.91
N LYS A 230 -8.61 -17.12 -2.06
CA LYS A 230 -8.38 -16.25 -0.91
C LYS A 230 -7.69 -17.04 0.22
N SER A 231 -6.75 -16.39 0.92
CA SER A 231 -6.13 -16.92 2.14
C SER A 231 -6.50 -16.06 3.34
N ASP A 232 -6.82 -16.69 4.47
CA ASP A 232 -7.06 -16.01 5.75
C ASP A 232 -5.75 -15.51 6.40
N TYR A 233 -4.61 -16.01 5.94
CA TYR A 233 -3.27 -15.56 6.34
C TYR A 233 -2.83 -14.31 5.56
N PHE A 234 -3.58 -13.89 4.55
CA PHE A 234 -3.27 -12.70 3.78
C PHE A 234 -3.76 -11.44 4.53
N LEU A 235 -2.92 -10.92 5.40
CA LEU A 235 -3.22 -9.79 6.31
C LEU A 235 -2.34 -8.54 6.09
N PRO A 236 -2.03 -8.09 4.87
CA PRO A 236 -1.19 -6.91 4.66
C PRO A 236 -1.81 -5.62 5.19
N PHE A 237 -3.11 -5.61 5.44
CA PHE A 237 -3.89 -4.49 6.00
C PHE A 237 -4.27 -4.71 7.47
N SER A 238 -3.63 -5.68 8.16
CA SER A 238 -3.97 -6.09 9.52
C SER A 238 -5.38 -6.72 9.61
N ALA A 239 -5.86 -6.95 10.83
CA ALA A 239 -7.14 -7.60 11.09
C ALA A 239 -7.88 -6.97 12.27
N GLY A 240 -9.17 -7.31 12.41
CA GLY A 240 -10.02 -6.93 13.53
C GLY A 240 -10.43 -5.46 13.51
N LYS A 241 -10.74 -4.90 14.70
CA LYS A 241 -11.26 -3.53 14.84
C LYS A 241 -10.26 -2.43 14.45
N ARG A 242 -8.99 -2.79 14.23
CA ARG A 242 -7.90 -1.90 13.86
C ARG A 242 -7.34 -2.20 12.48
N ALA A 243 -8.04 -3.02 11.69
CA ALA A 243 -7.71 -3.19 10.27
C ALA A 243 -7.68 -1.85 9.56
N CYS A 244 -6.89 -1.77 8.50
CA CYS A 244 -6.72 -0.55 7.70
C CYS A 244 -8.07 -0.09 7.12
N VAL A 245 -8.48 1.11 7.45
CA VAL A 245 -9.73 1.70 6.92
C VAL A 245 -9.64 1.98 5.41
N GLY A 246 -8.43 2.14 4.88
CA GLY A 246 -8.16 2.39 3.46
C GLY A 246 -8.01 1.14 2.60
N GLU A 247 -8.16 -0.08 3.16
CA GLU A 247 -7.95 -1.33 2.43
C GLU A 247 -8.75 -1.40 1.13
N GLY A 248 -10.05 -1.09 1.17
CA GLY A 248 -10.91 -1.13 -0.01
C GLY A 248 -10.43 -0.19 -1.12
N LEU A 249 -10.05 1.04 -0.76
CA LEU A 249 -9.52 2.02 -1.72
C LEU A 249 -8.15 1.57 -2.27
N ALA A 250 -7.26 1.09 -1.42
CA ALA A 250 -5.94 0.62 -1.82
C ALA A 250 -6.02 -0.54 -2.84
N ARG A 251 -6.89 -1.52 -2.57
CA ARG A 251 -7.11 -2.66 -3.50
C ARG A 251 -7.65 -2.21 -4.85
N MET A 252 -8.57 -1.24 -4.88
CA MET A 252 -9.07 -0.65 -6.14
C MET A 252 -7.95 0.07 -6.89
N GLN A 253 -7.18 0.89 -6.20
CA GLN A 253 -6.07 1.63 -6.80
C GLN A 253 -5.01 0.70 -7.38
N LEU A 254 -4.56 -0.30 -6.63
CA LEU A 254 -3.59 -1.27 -7.10
C LEU A 254 -4.04 -1.95 -8.39
N PHE A 255 -5.28 -2.43 -8.44
CA PHE A 255 -5.81 -3.07 -9.63
C PHE A 255 -5.91 -2.11 -10.83
N LEU A 256 -6.55 -0.96 -10.65
CA LEU A 256 -6.81 -0.02 -11.74
C LEU A 256 -5.52 0.59 -12.30
N PHE A 257 -4.58 1.00 -11.43
CA PHE A 257 -3.33 1.59 -11.91
C PHE A 257 -2.44 0.56 -12.59
N LEU A 258 -2.28 -0.62 -11.99
CA LEU A 258 -1.47 -1.67 -12.59
C LEU A 258 -2.00 -2.06 -13.96
N THR A 259 -3.30 -2.36 -14.06
CA THR A 259 -3.91 -2.75 -15.33
C THR A 259 -3.87 -1.63 -16.36
N THR A 260 -4.08 -0.36 -15.97
CA THR A 260 -3.97 0.78 -16.88
C THR A 260 -2.55 0.95 -17.40
N ILE A 261 -1.54 0.83 -16.53
CA ILE A 261 -0.14 0.96 -16.95
C ILE A 261 0.22 -0.17 -17.91
N LEU A 262 -0.06 -1.41 -17.57
CA LEU A 262 0.27 -2.57 -18.39
C LEU A 262 -0.57 -2.65 -19.67
N GLN A 263 -1.77 -2.06 -19.70
CA GLN A 263 -2.57 -1.94 -20.92
C GLN A 263 -1.92 -1.02 -21.96
N ASN A 264 -1.25 0.04 -21.51
CA ASN A 264 -0.75 1.10 -22.41
C ASN A 264 0.77 1.06 -22.61
N PHE A 265 1.51 0.36 -21.74
CA PHE A 265 2.97 0.36 -21.77
C PHE A 265 3.55 -1.02 -21.54
N ASN A 266 4.58 -1.33 -22.30
CA ASN A 266 5.52 -2.39 -21.99
C ASN A 266 6.63 -1.82 -21.10
N LEU A 267 6.90 -2.48 -19.99
CA LEU A 267 7.90 -2.03 -19.03
C LEU A 267 9.24 -2.68 -19.33
N LYS A 268 10.30 -1.87 -19.38
CA LYS A 268 11.66 -2.35 -19.59
C LYS A 268 12.61 -1.72 -18.59
N SER A 269 13.43 -2.54 -17.94
CA SER A 269 14.52 -2.04 -17.11
C SER A 269 15.65 -1.44 -17.94
N LEU A 270 16.33 -0.44 -17.37
CA LEU A 270 17.56 0.13 -17.90
C LEU A 270 18.80 -0.67 -17.50
N VAL A 271 18.69 -1.48 -16.45
CA VAL A 271 19.78 -2.35 -15.96
C VAL A 271 19.42 -3.80 -16.20
N HIS A 272 20.44 -4.65 -16.27
CA HIS A 272 20.18 -6.09 -16.43
C HIS A 272 19.44 -6.64 -15.21
N PRO A 273 18.48 -7.56 -15.37
CA PRO A 273 17.68 -8.11 -14.27
C PRO A 273 18.50 -8.62 -13.07
N LYS A 274 19.68 -9.18 -13.33
CA LYS A 274 20.59 -9.70 -12.28
C LYS A 274 21.23 -8.62 -11.42
N ASP A 275 21.25 -7.38 -11.90
CA ASP A 275 21.95 -6.25 -11.26
C ASP A 275 20.97 -5.37 -10.46
N ILE A 276 19.69 -5.78 -10.39
CA ILE A 276 18.69 -5.03 -9.64
C ILE A 276 18.73 -5.45 -8.18
N ASP A 277 19.01 -4.47 -7.33
CA ASP A 277 18.90 -4.66 -5.89
C ASP A 277 17.41 -4.63 -5.50
N THR A 278 16.91 -5.75 -4.96
CA THR A 278 15.54 -5.90 -4.46
C THR A 278 15.47 -5.84 -2.93
N MET A 279 16.62 -5.71 -2.25
CA MET A 279 16.64 -5.61 -0.80
C MET A 279 16.11 -4.26 -0.35
N PRO A 280 15.16 -4.21 0.61
CA PRO A 280 14.66 -2.94 1.12
C PRO A 280 15.78 -2.07 1.69
N VAL A 281 15.88 -0.83 1.23
CA VAL A 281 16.86 0.16 1.75
C VAL A 281 16.55 0.52 3.22
N LEU A 282 15.29 0.45 3.58
CA LEU A 282 14.80 0.66 4.94
C LEU A 282 13.87 -0.48 5.31
N ASN A 283 14.19 -1.17 6.38
CA ASN A 283 13.37 -2.23 6.96
C ASN A 283 13.06 -1.89 8.42
N GLY A 284 12.10 -0.99 8.60
CA GLY A 284 11.72 -0.48 9.91
C GLY A 284 10.20 -0.42 10.09
N PHE A 285 9.66 0.79 10.17
CA PHE A 285 8.19 0.99 10.18
C PHE A 285 7.56 0.58 8.84
N ALA A 286 8.24 0.88 7.75
CA ALA A 286 7.86 0.44 6.40
C ALA A 286 9.09 -0.12 5.69
N SER A 287 8.86 -1.13 4.86
CA SER A 287 9.85 -1.64 3.90
C SER A 287 9.84 -0.73 2.68
N LEU A 288 10.94 -0.05 2.40
CA LEU A 288 11.05 0.83 1.24
C LEU A 288 12.02 0.26 0.21
N PRO A 289 11.62 0.19 -1.07
CA PRO A 289 12.47 -0.30 -2.13
C PRO A 289 13.66 0.64 -2.38
N PRO A 290 14.74 0.13 -2.97
CA PRO A 290 15.80 0.97 -3.52
C PRO A 290 15.29 1.84 -4.68
N THR A 291 16.07 2.84 -5.06
CA THR A 291 15.76 3.64 -6.25
C THR A 291 15.99 2.81 -7.51
N TYR A 292 15.04 2.84 -8.43
CA TYR A 292 15.08 2.12 -9.70
C TYR A 292 14.69 3.04 -10.86
N GLN A 293 15.02 2.60 -12.07
CA GLN A 293 14.66 3.30 -13.32
C GLN A 293 14.01 2.31 -14.29
N LEU A 294 12.85 2.69 -14.83
CA LEU A 294 12.10 1.91 -15.80
C LEU A 294 11.80 2.75 -17.04
N CYS A 295 11.86 2.10 -18.21
CA CYS A 295 11.34 2.65 -19.44
C CYS A 295 9.89 2.19 -19.65
N PHE A 296 9.02 3.14 -19.94
CA PHE A 296 7.63 2.91 -20.36
C PHE A 296 7.60 3.00 -21.88
N ILE A 297 7.48 1.88 -22.55
CA ILE A 297 7.42 1.79 -24.01
C ILE A 297 5.96 1.64 -24.37
N PRO A 298 5.34 2.58 -25.13
CA PRO A 298 3.96 2.43 -25.57
C PRO A 298 3.75 1.10 -26.29
N SER A 299 2.66 0.40 -25.96
CA SER A 299 2.28 -0.91 -26.51
C SER A 299 1.41 -0.80 -27.73
#